data_c0c6a9d2ad81806554eb8c123ec54665
#
_entry.id   c0c6a9d2ad81806554eb8c123ec54665
#
_cell.length_a   1.000
_cell.length_b   1.000
_cell.length_c   1.000
_cell.angle_alpha   90.00
_cell.angle_beta   90.00
_cell.angle_gamma   90.00
#
_symmetry.space_group_name_H-M   'P 1'
#
loop_
_entity.id
_entity.type
_entity.pdbx_description
1 polymer ?
#
loop_
_entity_poly.entity_id
_entity_poly.type
_entity_poly.pdbx_seq_one_letter_code
_entity_poly.pdbx_strand_id
1 'polypeptide(L)'
;KPRDDAHMERILRQLSLWDKKDAQTKELSGGMKRRVLIAKALAHEPKVLFLDEPTAGVDVELRRDMWETMKDLKSHGVTIILTTHYIEEAELMADRIGIIAKGEIRLVREKEALMAELGKKQLVVELSERANGIPESLGKYDLTLSDGGSEIVYHYDSRKDRTGITRLLNDLQAAGLQMSDVRTEQSSLEDIFVDLTKGDAR
;
A
#
# COMPACT_ATOMS: atom_id res chain seq x y z
N LYS A 1 -2.00 -31.65 -21.36
CA LYS A 1 -0.53 -31.68 -21.40
C LYS A 1 -0.04 -32.91 -20.62
N PRO A 2 1.06 -33.58 -21.05
CA PRO A 2 1.71 -34.56 -20.20
C PRO A 2 2.16 -33.91 -18.90
N ARG A 3 2.25 -34.69 -17.83
CA ARG A 3 2.71 -34.26 -16.51
C ARG A 3 4.16 -33.76 -16.63
N ASP A 4 4.42 -32.53 -16.26
CA ASP A 4 5.76 -31.93 -16.19
C ASP A 4 6.20 -31.90 -14.73
N ASP A 5 6.90 -32.95 -14.32
CA ASP A 5 7.35 -33.10 -12.93
C ASP A 5 8.39 -32.05 -12.56
N ALA A 6 9.21 -31.59 -13.51
CA ALA A 6 10.21 -30.55 -13.26
C ALA A 6 9.54 -29.18 -13.03
N HIS A 7 8.47 -28.89 -13.77
CA HIS A 7 7.66 -27.69 -13.56
C HIS A 7 6.97 -27.71 -12.20
N MET A 8 6.35 -28.85 -11.84
CA MET A 8 5.70 -28.99 -10.53
C MET A 8 6.69 -28.89 -9.37
N GLU A 9 7.90 -29.46 -9.50
CA GLU A 9 8.94 -29.30 -8.49
C GLU A 9 9.31 -27.84 -8.30
N ARG A 10 9.51 -27.06 -9.36
CA ARG A 10 9.79 -25.63 -9.27
C ARG A 10 8.70 -24.89 -8.50
N ILE A 11 7.44 -25.08 -8.87
CA ILE A 11 6.30 -24.44 -8.20
C ILE A 11 6.27 -24.80 -6.71
N LEU A 12 6.40 -26.08 -6.38
CA LEU A 12 6.35 -26.51 -4.98
C LEU A 12 7.52 -25.95 -4.16
N ARG A 13 8.72 -25.83 -4.76
CA ARG A 13 9.87 -25.19 -4.11
C ARG A 13 9.65 -23.68 -3.91
N GLN A 14 9.18 -22.97 -4.93
CA GLN A 14 8.86 -21.53 -4.84
C GLN A 14 7.82 -21.23 -3.76
N LEU A 15 6.87 -22.14 -3.58
CA LEU A 15 5.81 -22.02 -2.56
C LEU A 15 6.20 -22.64 -1.21
N SER A 16 7.46 -23.07 -1.01
CA SER A 16 7.94 -23.74 0.22
C SER A 16 7.07 -24.96 0.61
N LEU A 17 6.66 -25.74 -0.39
CA LEU A 17 5.81 -26.93 -0.22
C LEU A 17 6.53 -28.23 -0.57
N TRP A 18 7.76 -28.17 -1.12
CA TRP A 18 8.44 -29.35 -1.64
C TRP A 18 8.62 -30.46 -0.58
N ASP A 19 9.00 -30.08 0.64
CA ASP A 19 9.20 -31.03 1.74
C ASP A 19 7.91 -31.70 2.24
N LYS A 20 6.76 -31.19 1.78
CA LYS A 20 5.42 -31.69 2.10
C LYS A 20 4.70 -32.28 0.88
N LYS A 21 5.40 -32.51 -0.24
CA LYS A 21 4.80 -32.96 -1.50
C LYS A 21 4.03 -34.29 -1.38
N ASP A 22 4.44 -35.17 -0.44
CA ASP A 22 3.83 -36.46 -0.19
C ASP A 22 2.88 -36.46 1.04
N ALA A 23 2.73 -35.32 1.71
CA ALA A 23 1.86 -35.18 2.88
C ALA A 23 0.38 -35.15 2.47
N GLN A 24 -0.48 -35.71 3.33
CA GLN A 24 -1.92 -35.63 3.10
C GLN A 24 -2.42 -34.18 3.38
N THR A 25 -3.37 -33.71 2.58
CA THR A 25 -3.92 -32.35 2.70
C THR A 25 -4.43 -32.04 4.11
N LYS A 26 -4.93 -33.03 4.85
CA LYS A 26 -5.40 -32.87 6.23
C LYS A 26 -4.29 -32.51 7.21
N GLU A 27 -3.03 -32.86 6.90
CA GLU A 27 -1.85 -32.64 7.73
C GLU A 27 -1.24 -31.24 7.52
N LEU A 28 -1.72 -30.54 6.49
CA LEU A 28 -1.23 -29.21 6.14
C LEU A 28 -1.92 -28.13 6.98
N SER A 29 -1.15 -27.11 7.39
CA SER A 29 -1.69 -25.90 8.01
C SER A 29 -2.62 -25.14 7.03
N GLY A 30 -3.40 -24.20 7.54
CA GLY A 30 -4.27 -23.36 6.71
C GLY A 30 -3.51 -22.60 5.63
N GLY A 31 -2.37 -21.99 5.98
CA GLY A 31 -1.49 -21.31 5.03
C GLY A 31 -0.86 -22.26 4.00
N MET A 32 -0.46 -23.48 4.40
CA MET A 32 0.04 -24.49 3.46
C MET A 32 -1.04 -24.93 2.48
N LYS A 33 -2.29 -25.14 2.95
CA LYS A 33 -3.43 -25.47 2.07
C LYS A 33 -3.66 -24.37 1.05
N ARG A 34 -3.56 -23.10 1.45
CA ARG A 34 -3.72 -21.96 0.54
C ARG A 34 -2.63 -21.94 -0.52
N ARG A 35 -1.36 -22.17 -0.15
CA ARG A 35 -0.26 -22.30 -1.10
C ARG A 35 -0.44 -23.48 -2.06
N VAL A 36 -1.02 -24.59 -1.62
CA VAL A 36 -1.37 -25.72 -2.48
C VAL A 36 -2.42 -25.32 -3.53
N LEU A 37 -3.40 -24.47 -3.18
CA LEU A 37 -4.37 -23.96 -4.17
C LEU A 37 -3.68 -23.07 -5.21
N ILE A 38 -2.71 -22.24 -4.80
CA ILE A 38 -1.90 -21.45 -5.73
C ILE A 38 -1.05 -22.37 -6.62
N ALA A 39 -0.38 -23.38 -6.05
CA ALA A 39 0.38 -24.36 -6.81
C ALA A 39 -0.48 -25.06 -7.86
N LYS A 40 -1.70 -25.43 -7.48
CA LYS A 40 -2.68 -26.03 -8.40
C LYS A 40 -3.05 -25.08 -9.55
N ALA A 41 -3.26 -23.80 -9.25
CA ALA A 41 -3.56 -22.79 -10.25
C ALA A 41 -2.38 -22.56 -11.22
N LEU A 42 -1.14 -22.69 -10.75
CA LEU A 42 0.07 -22.52 -11.54
C LEU A 42 0.46 -23.76 -12.36
N ALA A 43 -0.06 -24.95 -12.00
CA ALA A 43 0.33 -26.23 -12.61
C ALA A 43 0.14 -26.31 -14.13
N HIS A 44 -0.71 -25.47 -14.71
CA HIS A 44 -0.99 -25.42 -16.15
C HIS A 44 -0.39 -24.20 -16.86
N GLU A 45 0.54 -23.50 -16.21
CA GLU A 45 1.26 -22.34 -16.77
C GLU A 45 0.29 -21.24 -17.26
N PRO A 46 -0.55 -20.68 -16.39
CA PRO A 46 -1.51 -19.68 -16.80
C PRO A 46 -0.81 -18.38 -17.19
N LYS A 47 -1.34 -17.69 -18.21
CA LYS A 47 -0.92 -16.30 -18.51
C LYS A 47 -1.58 -15.29 -17.59
N VAL A 48 -2.72 -15.63 -17.01
CA VAL A 48 -3.49 -14.78 -16.09
C VAL A 48 -3.87 -15.62 -14.87
N LEU A 49 -3.56 -15.12 -13.69
CA LEU A 49 -3.84 -15.73 -12.40
C LEU A 49 -4.79 -14.83 -11.61
N PHE A 50 -5.92 -15.39 -11.17
CA PHE A 50 -6.86 -14.70 -10.29
C PHE A 50 -6.67 -15.21 -8.87
N LEU A 51 -6.47 -14.29 -7.93
CA LEU A 51 -6.29 -14.57 -6.51
C LEU A 51 -7.28 -13.74 -5.71
N ASP A 52 -8.18 -14.43 -5.01
CA ASP A 52 -9.16 -13.79 -4.15
C ASP A 52 -8.65 -13.83 -2.70
N GLU A 53 -8.34 -12.64 -2.16
CA GLU A 53 -7.77 -12.44 -0.83
C GLU A 53 -6.66 -13.44 -0.47
N PRO A 54 -5.57 -13.53 -1.26
CA PRO A 54 -4.61 -14.63 -1.13
C PRO A 54 -3.93 -14.72 0.24
N THR A 55 -3.81 -13.63 0.96
CA THR A 55 -3.10 -13.54 2.25
C THR A 55 -4.02 -13.36 3.45
N ALA A 56 -5.34 -13.39 3.26
CA ALA A 56 -6.28 -13.25 4.37
C ALA A 56 -6.11 -14.38 5.40
N GLY A 57 -5.96 -14.00 6.68
CA GLY A 57 -5.77 -14.95 7.78
C GLY A 57 -4.41 -15.66 7.78
N VAL A 58 -3.43 -15.12 7.05
CA VAL A 58 -2.05 -15.62 6.99
C VAL A 58 -1.18 -14.78 7.93
N ASP A 59 -0.24 -15.42 8.64
CA ASP A 59 0.75 -14.71 9.47
C ASP A 59 1.68 -13.83 8.63
N VAL A 60 2.40 -12.92 9.30
CA VAL A 60 3.22 -11.89 8.65
C VAL A 60 4.36 -12.49 7.82
N GLU A 61 5.04 -13.53 8.32
CA GLU A 61 6.16 -14.17 7.64
C GLU A 61 5.69 -14.85 6.35
N LEU A 62 4.64 -15.65 6.47
CA LEU A 62 4.05 -16.35 5.35
C LEU A 62 3.46 -15.40 4.30
N ARG A 63 2.88 -14.27 4.72
CA ARG A 63 2.41 -13.23 3.81
C ARG A 63 3.56 -12.66 2.97
N ARG A 64 4.70 -12.40 3.59
CA ARG A 64 5.90 -11.91 2.90
C ARG A 64 6.39 -12.92 1.86
N ASP A 65 6.46 -14.21 2.20
CA ASP A 65 6.86 -15.28 1.27
C ASP A 65 5.91 -15.36 0.07
N MET A 66 4.60 -15.21 0.31
CA MET A 66 3.61 -15.19 -0.77
C MET A 66 3.77 -13.97 -1.68
N TRP A 67 4.10 -12.80 -1.13
CA TRP A 67 4.38 -11.60 -1.93
C TRP A 67 5.62 -11.79 -2.82
N GLU A 68 6.69 -12.35 -2.28
CA GLU A 68 7.89 -12.66 -3.08
C GLU A 68 7.58 -13.66 -4.21
N THR A 69 6.78 -14.69 -3.93
CA THR A 69 6.32 -15.63 -4.96
C THR A 69 5.51 -14.93 -6.05
N MET A 70 4.59 -14.03 -5.69
CA MET A 70 3.79 -13.28 -6.66
C MET A 70 4.65 -12.32 -7.50
N LYS A 71 5.64 -11.66 -6.90
CA LYS A 71 6.62 -10.82 -7.64
C LYS A 71 7.42 -11.64 -8.63
N ASP A 72 7.86 -12.83 -8.24
CA ASP A 72 8.59 -13.74 -9.13
C ASP A 72 7.72 -14.18 -10.31
N LEU A 73 6.48 -14.58 -10.07
CA LEU A 73 5.53 -14.93 -11.14
C LEU A 73 5.30 -13.77 -12.11
N LYS A 74 5.14 -12.55 -11.57
CA LYS A 74 4.98 -11.33 -12.37
C LYS A 74 6.22 -11.07 -13.24
N SER A 75 7.43 -11.25 -12.70
CA SER A 75 8.67 -11.09 -13.44
C SER A 75 8.82 -12.08 -14.60
N HIS A 76 8.17 -13.24 -14.48
CA HIS A 76 8.09 -14.27 -15.53
C HIS A 76 6.90 -14.06 -16.49
N GLY A 77 6.24 -12.90 -16.45
CA GLY A 77 5.21 -12.51 -17.41
C GLY A 77 3.80 -13.01 -17.09
N VAL A 78 3.56 -13.51 -15.89
CA VAL A 78 2.21 -13.86 -15.45
C VAL A 78 1.45 -12.58 -15.04
N THR A 79 0.30 -12.35 -15.65
CA THR A 79 -0.59 -11.28 -15.21
C THR A 79 -1.35 -11.74 -13.97
N ILE A 80 -1.25 -11.02 -12.87
CA ILE A 80 -1.91 -11.34 -11.62
C ILE A 80 -3.04 -10.33 -11.38
N ILE A 81 -4.25 -10.84 -11.17
CA ILE A 81 -5.41 -10.06 -10.72
C ILE A 81 -5.72 -10.56 -9.32
N LEU A 82 -5.52 -9.70 -8.34
CA LEU A 82 -5.80 -10.04 -6.95
C LEU A 82 -6.87 -9.10 -6.36
N THR A 83 -7.73 -9.65 -5.52
CA THR A 83 -8.58 -8.88 -4.62
C THR A 83 -7.96 -8.87 -3.24
N THR A 84 -8.00 -7.75 -2.56
CA THR A 84 -7.54 -7.61 -1.18
C THR A 84 -8.26 -6.48 -0.48
N HIS A 85 -8.42 -6.59 0.82
CA HIS A 85 -8.82 -5.49 1.71
C HIS A 85 -7.63 -4.92 2.48
N TYR A 86 -6.43 -5.48 2.28
CA TYR A 86 -5.18 -4.95 2.83
C TYR A 86 -4.58 -3.96 1.83
N ILE A 87 -4.69 -2.68 2.14
CA ILE A 87 -4.22 -1.59 1.25
C ILE A 87 -2.71 -1.67 1.03
N GLU A 88 -1.95 -2.08 2.05
CA GLU A 88 -0.52 -2.32 1.97
C GLU A 88 -0.15 -3.31 0.84
N GLU A 89 -0.96 -4.36 0.63
CA GLU A 89 -0.73 -5.29 -0.48
C GLU A 89 -0.87 -4.62 -1.85
N ALA A 90 -1.90 -3.78 -2.00
CA ALA A 90 -2.09 -3.03 -3.22
C ALA A 90 -0.92 -2.06 -3.46
N GLU A 91 -0.42 -1.38 -2.43
CA GLU A 91 0.74 -0.50 -2.51
C GLU A 91 2.01 -1.24 -2.94
N LEU A 92 2.28 -2.41 -2.36
CA LEU A 92 3.50 -3.18 -2.60
C LEU A 92 3.50 -3.95 -3.93
N MET A 93 2.33 -4.42 -4.37
CA MET A 93 2.23 -5.43 -5.43
C MET A 93 1.66 -4.90 -6.73
N ALA A 94 0.73 -3.95 -6.68
CA ALA A 94 -0.02 -3.54 -7.85
C ALA A 94 0.73 -2.57 -8.75
N ASP A 95 0.59 -2.73 -10.06
CA ASP A 95 0.88 -1.69 -11.06
C ASP A 95 -0.36 -0.83 -11.30
N ARG A 96 -1.54 -1.49 -11.32
CA ARG A 96 -2.84 -0.86 -11.50
C ARG A 96 -3.76 -1.19 -10.33
N ILE A 97 -4.55 -0.21 -9.91
CA ILE A 97 -5.45 -0.33 -8.78
C ILE A 97 -6.87 -0.08 -9.27
N GLY A 98 -7.78 -1.00 -8.89
CA GLY A 98 -9.21 -0.84 -9.03
C GLY A 98 -9.85 -0.68 -7.65
N ILE A 99 -10.60 0.37 -7.43
CA ILE A 99 -11.36 0.59 -6.20
C ILE A 99 -12.80 0.16 -6.42
N ILE A 100 -13.29 -0.74 -5.57
CA ILE A 100 -14.67 -1.23 -5.58
C ILE A 100 -15.35 -0.73 -4.32
N ALA A 101 -16.48 -0.06 -4.48
CA ALA A 101 -17.33 0.37 -3.37
C ALA A 101 -18.80 0.15 -3.73
N LYS A 102 -19.58 -0.37 -2.79
CA LYS A 102 -21.02 -0.66 -2.95
C LYS A 102 -21.34 -1.52 -4.19
N GLY A 103 -20.45 -2.49 -4.53
CA GLY A 103 -20.61 -3.39 -5.67
C GLY A 103 -20.26 -2.80 -7.04
N GLU A 104 -19.74 -1.57 -7.11
CA GLU A 104 -19.36 -0.89 -8.34
C GLU A 104 -17.87 -0.58 -8.36
N ILE A 105 -17.27 -0.67 -9.56
CA ILE A 105 -15.92 -0.19 -9.78
C ILE A 105 -15.95 1.33 -9.87
N ARG A 106 -15.39 2.00 -8.86
CA ARG A 106 -15.35 3.48 -8.79
C ARG A 106 -14.21 4.07 -9.59
N LEU A 107 -13.11 3.35 -9.65
CA LEU A 107 -11.88 3.84 -10.24
C LEU A 107 -11.03 2.66 -10.70
N VAL A 108 -10.35 2.80 -11.84
CA VAL A 108 -9.23 1.96 -12.26
C VAL A 108 -8.12 2.87 -12.79
N ARG A 109 -6.95 2.85 -12.15
CA ARG A 109 -5.80 3.68 -12.53
C ARG A 109 -4.49 2.92 -12.36
N GLU A 110 -3.45 3.37 -13.06
CA GLU A 110 -2.07 3.04 -12.71
C GLU A 110 -1.77 3.56 -11.30
N LYS A 111 -1.10 2.77 -10.47
CA LYS A 111 -0.80 3.14 -9.08
C LYS A 111 -0.05 4.46 -8.98
N GLU A 112 1.00 4.62 -9.79
CA GLU A 112 1.81 5.84 -9.78
C GLU A 112 1.01 7.07 -10.20
N ALA A 113 0.14 6.93 -11.21
CA ALA A 113 -0.74 8.01 -11.64
C ALA A 113 -1.76 8.37 -10.55
N LEU A 114 -2.33 7.36 -9.87
CA LEU A 114 -3.24 7.56 -8.75
C LEU A 114 -2.57 8.31 -7.60
N MET A 115 -1.38 7.88 -7.22
CA MET A 115 -0.59 8.54 -6.17
C MET A 115 -0.15 9.95 -6.55
N ALA A 116 0.14 10.20 -7.82
CA ALA A 116 0.51 11.54 -8.29
C ALA A 116 -0.70 12.49 -8.36
N GLU A 117 -1.88 11.99 -8.70
CA GLU A 117 -3.09 12.79 -8.88
C GLU A 117 -3.80 13.09 -7.55
N LEU A 118 -3.96 12.09 -6.69
CA LEU A 118 -4.74 12.13 -5.46
C LEU A 118 -3.88 12.15 -4.20
N GLY A 119 -2.62 11.72 -4.29
CA GLY A 119 -1.70 11.73 -3.16
C GLY A 119 -1.31 13.15 -2.78
N LYS A 120 -1.85 13.63 -1.69
CA LYS A 120 -1.44 14.92 -1.11
C LYS A 120 -0.04 14.76 -0.51
N LYS A 121 0.84 15.69 -0.80
CA LYS A 121 2.11 15.79 -0.08
C LYS A 121 1.95 16.71 1.11
N GLN A 122 2.53 16.30 2.22
CA GLN A 122 2.52 17.08 3.44
C GLN A 122 3.93 17.21 4.00
N LEU A 123 4.18 18.36 4.59
CA LEU A 123 5.35 18.63 5.40
C LEU A 123 4.92 18.53 6.85
N VAL A 124 5.52 17.62 7.59
CA VAL A 124 5.34 17.51 9.04
C VAL A 124 6.52 18.18 9.71
N VAL A 125 6.23 19.16 10.53
CA VAL A 125 7.21 19.92 11.31
C VAL A 125 7.03 19.55 12.77
N GLU A 126 8.01 18.89 13.35
CA GLU A 126 8.04 18.59 14.78
C GLU A 126 8.49 19.83 15.54
N LEU A 127 7.77 20.16 16.61
CA LEU A 127 8.06 21.30 17.46
C LEU A 127 8.87 20.86 18.69
N SER A 128 9.87 21.67 19.07
CA SER A 128 10.65 21.46 20.30
C SER A 128 9.81 21.63 21.56
N GLU A 129 8.79 22.49 21.49
CA GLU A 129 7.81 22.73 22.55
C GLU A 129 6.40 22.63 21.98
N ARG A 130 5.46 22.15 22.78
CA ARG A 130 4.05 21.99 22.35
C ARG A 130 3.41 23.34 22.11
N ALA A 131 2.77 23.49 20.95
CA ALA A 131 1.98 24.65 20.62
C ALA A 131 0.53 24.46 21.11
N ASN A 132 -0.06 25.52 21.65
CA ASN A 132 -1.46 25.53 22.06
C ASN A 132 -2.42 25.92 20.92
N GLY A 133 -1.89 26.26 19.74
CA GLY A 133 -2.65 26.67 18.57
C GLY A 133 -1.72 27.18 17.47
N ILE A 134 -2.28 27.38 16.29
CA ILE A 134 -1.57 27.97 15.15
C ILE A 134 -1.72 29.48 15.23
N PRO A 135 -0.62 30.26 15.27
CA PRO A 135 -0.66 31.72 15.29
C PRO A 135 -1.42 32.27 14.06
N GLU A 136 -2.18 33.35 14.25
CA GLU A 136 -2.96 34.00 13.17
C GLU A 136 -2.07 34.46 11.99
N SER A 137 -0.81 34.84 12.25
CA SER A 137 0.17 35.23 11.24
C SER A 137 0.45 34.14 10.20
N LEU A 138 0.15 32.86 10.55
CA LEU A 138 0.32 31.69 9.71
C LEU A 138 -0.97 31.26 9.00
N GLY A 139 -2.09 31.97 9.19
CA GLY A 139 -3.40 31.63 8.60
C GLY A 139 -3.47 31.64 7.08
N LYS A 140 -2.42 32.13 6.39
CA LYS A 140 -2.28 32.02 4.92
C LYS A 140 -1.86 30.65 4.41
N TYR A 141 -1.46 29.74 5.31
CA TYR A 141 -1.05 28.38 4.99
C TYR A 141 -2.15 27.40 5.40
N ASP A 142 -2.27 26.30 4.67
CA ASP A 142 -3.14 25.17 5.03
C ASP A 142 -2.41 24.31 6.09
N LEU A 143 -2.53 24.71 7.35
CA LEU A 143 -1.87 24.09 8.49
C LEU A 143 -2.85 23.37 9.38
N THR A 144 -2.44 22.22 9.89
CA THR A 144 -3.14 21.47 10.94
C THR A 144 -2.18 21.23 12.10
N LEU A 145 -2.63 21.47 13.33
CA LEU A 145 -1.89 21.12 14.53
C LEU A 145 -2.33 19.72 14.99
N SER A 146 -1.37 18.85 15.34
CA SER A 146 -1.67 17.53 15.92
C SER A 146 -2.36 17.66 17.29
N ASP A 147 -3.13 16.63 17.68
CA ASP A 147 -3.89 16.61 18.95
C ASP A 147 -3.01 16.85 20.19
N GLY A 148 -1.74 16.47 20.12
CA GLY A 148 -0.75 16.70 21.18
C GLY A 148 -0.05 18.05 21.13
N GLY A 149 -0.25 18.86 20.08
CA GLY A 149 0.43 20.15 19.87
C GLY A 149 1.92 20.03 19.56
N SER A 150 2.42 18.84 19.28
CA SER A 150 3.84 18.56 19.04
C SER A 150 4.25 18.66 17.58
N GLU A 151 3.28 18.63 16.65
CA GLU A 151 3.54 18.64 15.21
C GLU A 151 2.61 19.60 14.49
N ILE A 152 3.14 20.27 13.49
CA ILE A 152 2.38 21.06 12.52
C ILE A 152 2.48 20.38 11.17
N VAL A 153 1.33 20.11 10.56
CA VAL A 153 1.22 19.51 9.23
C VAL A 153 0.83 20.59 8.22
N TYR A 154 1.62 20.74 7.18
CA TYR A 154 1.36 21.61 6.05
C TYR A 154 1.04 20.81 4.80
N HIS A 155 -0.17 20.97 4.26
CA HIS A 155 -0.59 20.36 3.01
C HIS A 155 -0.18 21.24 1.83
N TYR A 156 0.55 20.66 0.86
CA TYR A 156 1.01 21.41 -0.31
C TYR A 156 0.87 20.60 -1.61
N ASP A 157 0.66 21.33 -2.71
CA ASP A 157 0.62 20.75 -4.06
C ASP A 157 2.04 20.71 -4.63
N SER A 158 2.58 19.50 -4.76
CA SER A 158 3.93 19.27 -5.28
C SER A 158 4.08 19.52 -6.78
N ARG A 159 2.95 19.72 -7.51
CA ARG A 159 2.95 20.05 -8.96
C ARG A 159 3.20 21.53 -9.21
N LYS A 160 3.11 22.36 -8.19
CA LYS A 160 3.41 23.78 -8.30
C LYS A 160 4.91 24.02 -8.31
N ASP A 161 5.40 24.92 -9.16
CA ASP A 161 6.81 25.29 -9.24
C ASP A 161 7.41 25.77 -7.90
N ARG A 162 6.56 26.26 -6.98
CA ARG A 162 6.94 26.69 -5.65
C ARG A 162 6.00 26.10 -4.61
N THR A 163 6.49 25.14 -3.85
CA THR A 163 5.74 24.48 -2.77
C THR A 163 5.50 25.40 -1.55
N GLY A 164 6.24 26.48 -1.43
CA GLY A 164 6.14 27.41 -0.30
C GLY A 164 6.82 26.93 0.98
N ILE A 165 7.42 25.74 0.99
CA ILE A 165 8.03 25.12 2.18
C ILE A 165 9.06 26.05 2.85
N THR A 166 10.03 26.58 2.08
CA THR A 166 11.08 27.45 2.64
C THR A 166 10.50 28.69 3.30
N ARG A 167 9.47 29.27 2.67
CA ARG A 167 8.79 30.44 3.23
C ARG A 167 8.03 30.09 4.52
N LEU A 168 7.34 28.95 4.52
CA LEU A 168 6.64 28.47 5.71
C LEU A 168 7.60 28.27 6.88
N LEU A 169 8.75 27.58 6.67
CA LEU A 169 9.72 27.34 7.74
C LEU A 169 10.24 28.63 8.33
N ASN A 170 10.53 29.63 7.49
CA ASN A 170 10.94 30.97 7.98
C ASN A 170 9.82 31.67 8.77
N ASP A 171 8.58 31.57 8.31
CA ASP A 171 7.44 32.18 8.98
C ASP A 171 7.09 31.47 10.31
N LEU A 172 7.27 30.15 10.40
CA LEU A 172 7.15 29.39 11.65
C LEU A 172 8.18 29.87 12.69
N GLN A 173 9.44 30.03 12.27
CA GLN A 173 10.50 30.53 13.13
C GLN A 173 10.25 31.97 13.58
N ALA A 174 9.76 32.84 12.67
CA ALA A 174 9.40 34.23 12.99
C ALA A 174 8.20 34.29 13.95
N ALA A 175 7.30 33.34 13.92
CA ALA A 175 6.19 33.20 14.86
C ALA A 175 6.59 32.63 16.24
N GLY A 176 7.89 32.36 16.45
CA GLY A 176 8.42 31.83 17.72
C GLY A 176 8.28 30.31 17.90
N LEU A 177 7.89 29.60 16.88
CA LEU A 177 7.78 28.14 16.91
C LEU A 177 9.15 27.52 16.62
N GLN A 178 9.73 26.87 17.62
CA GLN A 178 11.01 26.18 17.47
C GLN A 178 10.80 24.79 16.93
N MET A 179 11.47 24.47 15.83
CA MET A 179 11.38 23.19 15.14
C MET A 179 12.50 22.27 15.62
N SER A 180 12.17 21.01 15.93
CA SER A 180 13.14 19.96 16.26
C SER A 180 13.47 19.08 15.06
N ASP A 181 12.49 18.78 14.22
CA ASP A 181 12.66 17.98 13.00
C ASP A 181 11.66 18.38 11.92
N VAL A 182 11.98 18.02 10.68
CA VAL A 182 11.13 18.27 9.51
C VAL A 182 11.18 17.06 8.59
N ARG A 183 10.01 16.48 8.31
CA ARG A 183 9.89 15.36 7.36
C ARG A 183 8.78 15.64 6.34
N THR A 184 8.93 15.05 5.17
CA THR A 184 7.89 15.09 4.15
C THR A 184 7.21 13.71 4.08
N GLU A 185 5.90 13.74 4.07
CA GLU A 185 5.07 12.54 3.90
C GLU A 185 4.21 12.68 2.66
N GLN A 186 3.85 11.58 2.08
CA GLN A 186 2.87 11.51 1.00
C GLN A 186 1.69 10.69 1.49
N SER A 187 0.47 11.12 1.18
CA SER A 187 -0.73 10.34 1.51
C SER A 187 -0.59 8.90 1.03
N SER A 188 -0.97 7.99 1.88
CA SER A 188 -1.03 6.57 1.57
C SER A 188 -2.19 6.26 0.62
N LEU A 189 -2.20 5.07 0.02
CA LEU A 189 -3.40 4.58 -0.68
C LEU A 189 -4.61 4.48 0.25
N GLU A 190 -4.39 4.27 1.55
CA GLU A 190 -5.45 4.22 2.55
C GLU A 190 -6.16 5.57 2.67
N ASP A 191 -5.41 6.68 2.73
CA ASP A 191 -5.98 8.02 2.78
C ASP A 191 -6.80 8.31 1.51
N ILE A 192 -6.26 7.94 0.35
CA ILE A 192 -6.95 8.07 -0.94
C ILE A 192 -8.23 7.25 -0.97
N PHE A 193 -8.18 6.01 -0.49
CA PHE A 193 -9.35 5.12 -0.42
C PHE A 193 -10.43 5.69 0.49
N VAL A 194 -10.05 6.18 1.66
CA VAL A 194 -10.96 6.81 2.63
C VAL A 194 -11.62 8.05 2.03
N ASP A 195 -10.86 8.92 1.36
CA ASP A 195 -11.40 10.13 0.72
C ASP A 195 -12.41 9.79 -0.40
N LEU A 196 -12.08 8.80 -1.24
CA LEU A 196 -12.96 8.35 -2.34
C LEU A 196 -14.25 7.66 -1.84
N THR A 197 -14.18 6.95 -0.71
CA THR A 197 -15.35 6.24 -0.17
C THR A 197 -16.23 7.11 0.71
N LYS A 198 -15.68 8.13 1.39
CA LYS A 198 -16.44 9.12 2.19
C LYS A 198 -17.17 10.15 1.33
N GLY A 199 -16.67 10.47 0.15
CA GLY A 199 -17.30 11.41 -0.78
C GLY A 199 -18.71 11.01 -1.26
N ASP A 200 -19.08 9.74 -1.11
CA ASP A 200 -20.38 9.17 -1.47
C ASP A 200 -21.43 9.22 -0.35
N ALA A 201 -21.13 9.84 0.79
CA ALA A 201 -22.02 9.93 1.96
C ALA A 201 -22.79 11.28 2.03
N ARG A 202 -22.85 12.04 0.92
CA ARG A 202 -23.67 13.25 0.80
C ARG A 202 -24.73 13.13 -0.26
#